data_1c6e76c8432b3cd8c2d23b92e93e67f4
#
_entry.id   1c6e76c8432b3cd8c2d23b92e93e67f4
#
_cell.length_a   1.000
_cell.length_b   1.000
_cell.length_c   1.000
_cell.angle_alpha   90.00
_cell.angle_beta   90.00
_cell.angle_gamma   90.00
#
_symmetry.space_group_name_H-M   'P 1'
#
loop_
_entity.id
_entity.type
_entity.pdbx_description
1 polymer ?
#
loop_
_entity_poly.entity_id
_entity_poly.type
_entity_poly.pdbx_seq_one_letter_code
_entity_poly.pdbx_strand_id
1 'polypeptide(L)'
;MSLSIQYSDQSFKENFRSFCIVGIIIFVCALAGILGRPLFFLAIFWPANAVLLGLFLRYKNLRNIGGWLGAFTSFMLADLVTGNYFILTLFLSIANVLNPIVTLALLRLFKLDFKEFNKGMTFLFLFIICAFGGCLASPVFAVLTIPHIPNTFMSTDRLWVDFGMWWTGEILNVIAFLPILLAIPDKKTCLRFIKDWKTLPFQPKNLTPIIAVIVSVILTHFFIGPGAIMFPIAALVLASL
;
A
#
# COMPACT_ATOMS: atom_id res chain seq x y z
N MET A 1 5.28 -42.02 7.29
CA MET A 1 5.53 -41.02 8.35
C MET A 1 6.57 -39.95 7.96
N SER A 2 7.55 -40.22 7.09
CA SER A 2 8.57 -39.24 6.66
C SER A 2 8.05 -38.11 5.73
N LEU A 3 7.15 -38.41 4.80
CA LEU A 3 6.62 -37.42 3.83
C LEU A 3 5.77 -36.33 4.48
N SER A 4 5.02 -36.64 5.55
CA SER A 4 4.21 -35.65 6.26
C SER A 4 5.05 -34.64 7.06
N ILE A 5 6.16 -35.10 7.63
CA ILE A 5 7.09 -34.24 8.39
C ILE A 5 7.83 -33.32 7.43
N GLN A 6 8.27 -33.80 6.28
CA GLN A 6 8.98 -33.00 5.28
C GLN A 6 8.09 -31.95 4.64
N TYR A 7 6.81 -32.23 4.36
CA TYR A 7 5.84 -31.27 3.85
C TYR A 7 5.51 -30.19 4.87
N SER A 8 5.37 -30.55 6.16
CA SER A 8 5.16 -29.60 7.25
C SER A 8 6.33 -28.63 7.43
N ASP A 9 7.57 -29.12 7.37
CA ASP A 9 8.78 -28.32 7.54
C ASP A 9 8.99 -27.34 6.36
N GLN A 10 8.74 -27.76 5.14
CA GLN A 10 8.79 -26.88 3.97
C GLN A 10 7.72 -25.79 4.03
N SER A 11 6.50 -26.12 4.42
CA SER A 11 5.42 -25.15 4.62
C SER A 11 5.75 -24.15 5.73
N PHE A 12 6.36 -24.56 6.82
CA PHE A 12 6.78 -23.68 7.89
C PHE A 12 7.86 -22.70 7.41
N LYS A 13 8.89 -23.15 6.72
CA LYS A 13 9.95 -22.29 6.16
C LYS A 13 9.42 -21.25 5.18
N GLU A 14 8.49 -21.64 4.32
CA GLU A 14 7.84 -20.71 3.39
C GLU A 14 7.00 -19.66 4.12
N ASN A 15 6.22 -20.05 5.12
CA ASN A 15 5.44 -19.13 5.93
C ASN A 15 6.35 -18.18 6.72
N PHE A 16 7.42 -18.68 7.34
CA PHE A 16 8.38 -17.86 8.07
C PHE A 16 9.11 -16.86 7.16
N ARG A 17 9.53 -17.30 5.98
CA ARG A 17 10.11 -16.41 4.97
C ARG A 17 9.14 -15.30 4.55
N SER A 18 7.88 -15.64 4.31
CA SER A 18 6.84 -14.66 3.95
C SER A 18 6.57 -13.69 5.09
N PHE A 19 6.53 -14.18 6.33
CA PHE A 19 6.40 -13.37 7.53
C PHE A 19 7.53 -12.32 7.61
N CYS A 20 8.78 -12.73 7.45
CA CYS A 20 9.91 -11.81 7.52
C CYS A 20 9.90 -10.79 6.37
N ILE A 21 9.71 -11.23 5.12
CA ILE A 21 9.73 -10.35 3.95
C ILE A 21 8.61 -9.31 4.02
N VAL A 22 7.38 -9.77 4.18
CA VAL A 22 6.21 -8.88 4.26
C VAL A 22 6.29 -8.02 5.51
N GLY A 23 6.67 -8.61 6.63
CA GLY A 23 6.80 -7.92 7.91
C GLY A 23 7.76 -6.74 7.83
N ILE A 24 8.98 -6.94 7.35
CA ILE A 24 9.98 -5.86 7.24
C ILE A 24 9.50 -4.75 6.31
N ILE A 25 8.97 -5.10 5.13
CA ILE A 25 8.51 -4.11 4.15
C ILE A 25 7.35 -3.29 4.73
N ILE A 26 6.36 -3.93 5.33
CA ILE A 26 5.18 -3.25 5.87
C ILE A 26 5.54 -2.44 7.11
N PHE A 27 6.44 -2.93 7.97
CA PHE A 27 6.93 -2.17 9.11
C PHE A 27 7.58 -0.84 8.67
N VAL A 28 8.47 -0.89 7.70
CA VAL A 28 9.13 0.32 7.17
C VAL A 28 8.12 1.28 6.55
N CYS A 29 7.17 0.77 5.75
CA CYS A 29 6.12 1.59 5.13
C CYS A 29 5.18 2.23 6.17
N ALA A 30 4.76 1.47 7.18
CA ALA A 30 3.89 1.96 8.25
C ALA A 30 4.63 3.00 9.11
N LEU A 31 5.87 2.72 9.50
CA LEU A 31 6.69 3.65 10.26
C LEU A 31 6.93 4.96 9.49
N ALA A 32 7.23 4.88 8.19
CA ALA A 32 7.36 6.06 7.33
C ALA A 32 6.05 6.88 7.28
N GLY A 33 4.89 6.22 7.20
CA GLY A 33 3.58 6.87 7.27
C GLY A 33 3.35 7.57 8.61
N ILE A 34 3.67 6.90 9.72
CA ILE A 34 3.51 7.46 11.06
C ILE A 34 4.43 8.67 11.28
N LEU A 35 5.70 8.56 10.93
CA LEU A 35 6.68 9.65 11.10
C LEU A 35 6.43 10.82 10.15
N GLY A 36 5.82 10.58 9.00
CA GLY A 36 5.48 11.60 8.02
C GLY A 36 4.17 12.35 8.29
N ARG A 37 3.38 11.96 9.30
CA ARG A 37 2.11 12.64 9.60
C ARG A 37 2.35 13.95 10.38
N PRO A 38 1.65 15.04 10.02
CA PRO A 38 1.61 16.22 10.84
C PRO A 38 1.01 15.89 12.22
N LEU A 39 1.47 16.56 13.26
CA LEU A 39 0.95 16.38 14.62
C LEU A 39 -0.59 16.50 14.64
N PHE A 40 -1.28 15.49 15.17
CA PHE A 40 -2.75 15.41 15.34
C PHE A 40 -3.59 15.15 14.09
N PHE A 41 -3.03 14.74 12.95
CA PHE A 41 -3.80 14.42 11.74
C PHE A 41 -3.62 12.97 11.29
N LEU A 42 -4.64 12.44 10.59
CA LEU A 42 -4.54 11.20 9.84
C LEU A 42 -3.40 11.29 8.82
N ALA A 43 -2.64 10.22 8.66
CA ALA A 43 -1.55 10.19 7.69
C ALA A 43 -2.10 10.21 6.26
N ILE A 44 -1.93 11.33 5.56
CA ILE A 44 -2.24 11.42 4.12
C ILE A 44 -1.30 10.48 3.34
N PHE A 45 -0.03 10.41 3.75
CA PHE A 45 0.97 9.49 3.22
C PHE A 45 0.92 8.19 4.03
N TRP A 46 0.27 7.16 3.50
CA TRP A 46 0.16 5.85 4.12
C TRP A 46 0.37 4.72 3.11
N PRO A 47 1.60 4.50 2.62
CA PRO A 47 1.87 3.56 1.54
C PRO A 47 1.65 2.10 1.91
N ALA A 48 1.60 1.76 3.20
CA ALA A 48 1.66 0.39 3.69
C ALA A 48 0.55 -0.51 3.13
N ASN A 49 -0.70 -0.02 3.04
CA ASN A 49 -1.83 -0.81 2.52
C ASN A 49 -1.71 -1.07 1.02
N ALA A 50 -1.34 -0.05 0.25
CA ALA A 50 -1.11 -0.17 -1.19
C ALA A 50 0.09 -1.08 -1.51
N VAL A 51 1.16 -0.99 -0.71
CA VAL A 51 2.34 -1.85 -0.83
C VAL A 51 1.99 -3.29 -0.49
N LEU A 52 1.25 -3.55 0.58
CA LEU A 52 0.80 -4.89 0.95
C LEU A 52 -0.05 -5.51 -0.15
N LEU A 53 -1.02 -4.75 -0.68
CA LEU A 53 -1.85 -5.19 -1.79
C LEU A 53 -1.01 -5.52 -3.02
N GLY A 54 -0.09 -4.63 -3.42
CA GLY A 54 0.80 -4.83 -4.56
C GLY A 54 1.71 -6.06 -4.42
N LEU A 55 2.28 -6.28 -3.23
CA LEU A 55 3.06 -7.47 -2.93
C LEU A 55 2.24 -8.75 -3.10
N PHE A 56 1.00 -8.76 -2.58
CA PHE A 56 0.14 -9.94 -2.64
C PHE A 56 -0.48 -10.21 -4.02
N LEU A 57 -0.66 -9.18 -4.83
CA LEU A 57 -1.06 -9.32 -6.23
C LEU A 57 0.08 -9.89 -7.07
N ARG A 58 1.29 -9.36 -6.88
CA ARG A 58 2.45 -9.72 -7.69
C ARG A 58 3.09 -11.05 -7.27
N TYR A 59 3.23 -11.29 -5.97
CA TYR A 59 3.92 -12.45 -5.39
C TYR A 59 2.93 -13.34 -4.63
N LYS A 60 2.20 -14.19 -5.38
CA LYS A 60 1.17 -15.09 -4.81
C LYS A 60 1.72 -15.99 -3.69
N ASN A 61 3.01 -16.32 -3.72
CA ASN A 61 3.69 -17.11 -2.69
C ASN A 61 3.87 -16.38 -1.35
N LEU A 62 3.86 -15.05 -1.34
CA LEU A 62 3.88 -14.25 -0.11
C LEU A 62 2.50 -14.13 0.55
N ARG A 63 1.42 -14.40 -0.19
CA ARG A 63 0.03 -14.31 0.27
C ARG A 63 -0.40 -15.60 0.99
N ASN A 64 0.39 -16.07 1.92
CA ASN A 64 0.12 -17.18 2.81
C ASN A 64 -0.11 -16.67 4.26
N ILE A 65 -0.36 -17.58 5.19
CA ILE A 65 -0.61 -17.25 6.60
C ILE A 65 0.55 -16.43 7.18
N GLY A 66 1.80 -16.79 6.87
CA GLY A 66 2.97 -16.07 7.33
C GLY A 66 2.99 -14.62 6.83
N GLY A 67 2.68 -14.38 5.55
CA GLY A 67 2.61 -13.03 4.98
C GLY A 67 1.54 -12.15 5.65
N TRP A 68 0.35 -12.70 5.91
CA TRP A 68 -0.70 -11.99 6.62
C TRP A 68 -0.34 -11.69 8.07
N LEU A 69 0.23 -12.66 8.80
CA LEU A 69 0.71 -12.45 10.16
C LEU A 69 1.85 -11.43 10.19
N GLY A 70 2.79 -11.50 9.23
CA GLY A 70 3.86 -10.53 9.11
C GLY A 70 3.34 -9.10 8.91
N ALA A 71 2.36 -8.90 8.03
CA ALA A 71 1.73 -7.60 7.83
C ALA A 71 1.05 -7.10 9.10
N PHE A 72 0.19 -7.92 9.71
CA PHE A 72 -0.57 -7.54 10.91
C PHE A 72 0.36 -7.18 12.08
N THR A 73 1.36 -8.03 12.37
CA THR A 73 2.32 -7.77 13.46
C THR A 73 3.14 -6.52 13.18
N SER A 74 3.42 -6.20 11.92
CA SER A 74 4.17 -5.00 11.55
C SER A 74 3.38 -3.72 11.72
N PHE A 75 2.08 -3.72 11.40
CA PHE A 75 1.20 -2.60 11.75
C PHE A 75 1.15 -2.40 13.26
N MET A 76 0.95 -3.48 14.02
CA MET A 76 0.96 -3.44 15.48
C MET A 76 2.27 -2.85 16.03
N LEU A 77 3.41 -3.37 15.58
CA LEU A 77 4.72 -2.93 16.07
C LEU A 77 5.01 -1.47 15.71
N ALA A 78 4.71 -1.03 14.49
CA ALA A 78 4.94 0.35 14.07
C ALA A 78 4.18 1.35 14.94
N ASP A 79 2.92 1.07 15.24
CA ASP A 79 2.10 1.91 16.12
C ASP A 79 2.55 1.86 17.59
N LEU A 80 2.90 0.67 18.11
CA LEU A 80 3.35 0.52 19.51
C LEU A 80 4.69 1.23 19.77
N VAL A 81 5.67 1.09 18.86
CA VAL A 81 6.98 1.74 19.02
C VAL A 81 6.90 3.27 18.88
N THR A 82 5.84 3.78 18.27
CA THR A 82 5.59 5.22 18.14
C THR A 82 4.69 5.80 19.24
N GLY A 83 4.34 4.98 20.24
CA GLY A 83 3.70 5.43 21.47
C GLY A 83 2.18 5.25 21.53
N ASN A 84 1.55 4.61 20.54
CA ASN A 84 0.15 4.23 20.65
C ASN A 84 -0.03 3.11 21.67
N TYR A 85 -1.17 3.09 22.35
CA TYR A 85 -1.49 2.01 23.30
C TYR A 85 -2.14 0.81 22.60
N PHE A 86 -2.05 -0.36 23.22
CA PHE A 86 -2.36 -1.66 22.61
C PHE A 86 -3.75 -1.74 21.97
N ILE A 87 -4.80 -1.28 22.66
CA ILE A 87 -6.19 -1.40 22.17
C ILE A 87 -6.38 -0.58 20.88
N LEU A 88 -5.95 0.68 20.87
CA LEU A 88 -6.03 1.53 19.67
C LEU A 88 -5.24 0.91 18.50
N THR A 89 -4.01 0.49 18.76
CA THR A 89 -3.14 -0.17 17.80
C THR A 89 -3.78 -1.42 17.19
N LEU A 90 -4.46 -2.24 18.00
CA LEU A 90 -5.17 -3.43 17.53
C LEU A 90 -6.25 -3.07 16.50
N PHE A 91 -7.11 -2.10 16.80
CA PHE A 91 -8.18 -1.67 15.91
C PHE A 91 -7.64 -0.99 14.64
N LEU A 92 -6.60 -0.17 14.77
CA LEU A 92 -5.90 0.42 13.61
C LEU A 92 -5.29 -0.64 12.70
N SER A 93 -4.66 -1.66 13.27
CA SER A 93 -4.07 -2.78 12.51
C SER A 93 -5.14 -3.61 11.80
N ILE A 94 -6.28 -3.86 12.44
CA ILE A 94 -7.41 -4.52 11.78
C ILE A 94 -7.93 -3.68 10.61
N ALA A 95 -8.15 -2.37 10.80
CA ALA A 95 -8.59 -1.46 9.75
C ALA A 95 -7.64 -1.49 8.55
N ASN A 96 -6.33 -1.43 8.79
CA ASN A 96 -5.32 -1.47 7.74
C ASN A 96 -5.32 -2.79 6.95
N VAL A 97 -5.47 -3.93 7.62
CA VAL A 97 -5.48 -5.24 6.95
C VAL A 97 -6.79 -5.49 6.20
N LEU A 98 -7.90 -4.88 6.62
CA LEU A 98 -9.20 -4.99 5.93
C LEU A 98 -9.13 -4.49 4.48
N ASN A 99 -8.41 -3.40 4.20
CA ASN A 99 -8.27 -2.88 2.84
C ASN A 99 -7.78 -3.97 1.85
N PRO A 100 -6.59 -4.55 1.99
CA PRO A 100 -6.12 -5.58 1.05
C PRO A 100 -6.95 -6.87 1.12
N ILE A 101 -7.54 -7.25 2.25
CA ILE A 101 -8.42 -8.42 2.34
C ILE A 101 -9.63 -8.24 1.44
N VAL A 102 -10.37 -7.15 1.60
CA VAL A 102 -11.59 -6.88 0.84
C VAL A 102 -11.26 -6.70 -0.63
N THR A 103 -10.20 -5.95 -0.97
CA THR A 103 -9.77 -5.82 -2.37
C THR A 103 -9.48 -7.18 -3.01
N LEU A 104 -8.68 -8.03 -2.37
CA LEU A 104 -8.33 -9.35 -2.90
C LEU A 104 -9.55 -10.29 -2.99
N ALA A 105 -10.49 -10.19 -2.06
CA ALA A 105 -11.73 -10.95 -2.10
C ALA A 105 -12.60 -10.53 -3.30
N LEU A 106 -12.75 -9.23 -3.54
CA LEU A 106 -13.50 -8.70 -4.67
C LEU A 106 -12.83 -9.04 -6.01
N LEU A 107 -11.50 -8.90 -6.12
CA LEU A 107 -10.77 -9.31 -7.32
C LEU A 107 -10.96 -10.79 -7.64
N ARG A 108 -11.00 -11.64 -6.61
CA ARG A 108 -11.30 -13.07 -6.78
C ARG A 108 -12.75 -13.31 -7.20
N LEU A 109 -13.70 -12.59 -6.60
CA LEU A 109 -15.14 -12.67 -6.93
C LEU A 109 -15.39 -12.29 -8.40
N PHE A 110 -14.76 -11.22 -8.88
CA PHE A 110 -14.84 -10.75 -10.26
C PHE A 110 -13.91 -11.49 -11.23
N LYS A 111 -13.17 -12.51 -10.75
CA LYS A 111 -12.25 -13.34 -11.56
C LYS A 111 -11.18 -12.53 -12.30
N LEU A 112 -10.74 -11.41 -11.74
CA LEU A 112 -9.68 -10.58 -12.31
C LEU A 112 -8.31 -11.14 -11.91
N ASP A 113 -7.46 -11.43 -12.90
CA ASP A 113 -6.08 -11.88 -12.64
C ASP A 113 -5.08 -10.75 -12.91
N PHE A 114 -4.00 -10.74 -12.13
CA PHE A 114 -2.87 -9.82 -12.26
C PHE A 114 -2.31 -9.71 -13.68
N LYS A 115 -2.28 -10.82 -14.42
CA LYS A 115 -1.77 -10.86 -15.79
C LYS A 115 -2.52 -9.98 -16.79
N GLU A 116 -3.74 -9.56 -16.44
CA GLU A 116 -4.60 -8.76 -17.31
C GLU A 116 -4.53 -7.25 -16.99
N PHE A 117 -3.80 -6.85 -15.93
CA PHE A 117 -3.73 -5.45 -15.51
C PHE A 117 -2.92 -4.55 -16.46
N ASN A 118 -2.27 -5.11 -17.46
CA ASN A 118 -1.68 -4.36 -18.57
C ASN A 118 -2.70 -3.87 -19.61
N LYS A 119 -3.97 -4.29 -19.50
CA LYS A 119 -5.07 -3.80 -20.33
C LYS A 119 -5.73 -2.62 -19.62
N GLY A 120 -5.84 -1.45 -20.27
CA GLY A 120 -6.33 -0.22 -19.65
C GLY A 120 -7.68 -0.36 -18.94
N MET A 121 -8.66 -1.06 -19.53
CA MET A 121 -9.96 -1.28 -18.88
C MET A 121 -9.85 -2.16 -17.63
N THR A 122 -9.06 -3.23 -17.66
CA THR A 122 -8.87 -4.10 -16.49
C THR A 122 -8.16 -3.35 -15.36
N PHE A 123 -7.23 -2.47 -15.72
CA PHE A 123 -6.54 -1.60 -14.77
C PHE A 123 -7.49 -0.57 -14.13
N LEU A 124 -8.39 0.02 -14.91
CA LEU A 124 -9.44 0.89 -14.40
C LEU A 124 -10.37 0.16 -13.41
N PHE A 125 -10.81 -1.06 -13.75
CA PHE A 125 -11.61 -1.90 -12.86
C PHE A 125 -10.86 -2.22 -11.55
N LEU A 126 -9.55 -2.46 -11.59
CA LEU A 126 -8.73 -2.63 -10.39
C LEU A 126 -8.87 -1.41 -9.47
N PHE A 127 -8.74 -0.20 -10.00
CA PHE A 127 -8.88 1.02 -9.20
C PHE A 127 -10.28 1.21 -8.63
N ILE A 128 -11.31 0.91 -9.40
CA ILE A 128 -12.71 0.97 -8.93
C ILE A 128 -12.90 0.00 -7.76
N ILE A 129 -12.42 -1.23 -7.89
CA ILE A 129 -12.48 -2.24 -6.82
C ILE A 129 -11.67 -1.81 -5.60
N CYS A 130 -10.48 -1.23 -5.79
CA CYS A 130 -9.71 -0.68 -4.69
C CYS A 130 -10.45 0.45 -3.99
N ALA A 131 -10.91 1.46 -4.73
CA ALA A 131 -11.52 2.68 -4.19
C ALA A 131 -12.82 2.39 -3.44
N PHE A 132 -13.72 1.61 -4.05
CA PHE A 132 -15.07 1.33 -3.52
C PHE A 132 -15.18 -0.01 -2.78
N GLY A 133 -14.09 -0.80 -2.72
CA GLY A 133 -13.99 -2.02 -1.95
C GLY A 133 -13.08 -1.84 -0.74
N GLY A 134 -11.80 -2.15 -0.91
CA GLY A 134 -10.84 -2.15 0.18
C GLY A 134 -10.63 -0.79 0.85
N CYS A 135 -10.40 0.27 0.04
CA CYS A 135 -10.22 1.63 0.55
C CYS A 135 -11.47 2.16 1.26
N LEU A 136 -12.65 1.65 0.97
CA LEU A 136 -13.89 1.99 1.66
C LEU A 136 -14.07 1.16 2.94
N ALA A 137 -13.71 -0.12 2.93
CA ALA A 137 -13.90 -1.03 4.06
C ALA A 137 -13.09 -0.62 5.29
N SER A 138 -11.86 -0.15 5.08
CA SER A 138 -10.96 0.29 6.14
C SER A 138 -11.52 1.47 6.95
N PRO A 139 -11.87 2.63 6.36
CA PRO A 139 -12.44 3.74 7.09
C PRO A 139 -13.84 3.48 7.65
N VAL A 140 -14.67 2.66 6.98
CA VAL A 140 -15.96 2.23 7.56
C VAL A 140 -15.74 1.51 8.89
N PHE A 141 -14.83 0.54 8.92
CA PHE A 141 -14.50 -0.14 10.18
C PHE A 141 -13.92 0.83 11.21
N ALA A 142 -13.02 1.73 10.80
CA ALA A 142 -12.38 2.69 11.68
C ALA A 142 -13.38 3.64 12.36
N VAL A 143 -14.31 4.26 11.59
CA VAL A 143 -15.29 5.20 12.17
C VAL A 143 -16.35 4.52 13.05
N LEU A 144 -16.60 3.23 12.83
CA LEU A 144 -17.52 2.46 13.67
C LEU A 144 -16.88 1.97 14.98
N THR A 145 -15.57 1.94 15.07
CA THR A 145 -14.88 1.33 16.22
C THR A 145 -14.00 2.31 16.99
N ILE A 146 -13.13 3.06 16.33
CA ILE A 146 -12.09 3.87 16.95
C ILE A 146 -12.66 5.01 17.81
N PRO A 147 -13.73 5.74 17.43
CA PRO A 147 -14.28 6.82 18.27
C PRO A 147 -14.81 6.38 19.64
N HIS A 148 -15.08 5.09 19.79
CA HIS A 148 -15.55 4.51 21.05
C HIS A 148 -14.40 4.07 21.98
N ILE A 149 -13.17 4.18 21.54
CA ILE A 149 -11.97 3.86 22.31
C ILE A 149 -11.52 5.12 23.06
N PRO A 150 -11.27 5.08 24.38
CA PRO A 150 -10.82 6.25 25.14
C PRO A 150 -9.50 6.81 24.59
N ASN A 151 -9.35 8.14 24.67
CA ASN A 151 -8.11 8.86 24.30
C ASN A 151 -7.64 8.62 22.85
N THR A 152 -8.58 8.51 21.91
CA THR A 152 -8.28 8.40 20.49
C THR A 152 -8.30 9.76 19.78
N PHE A 153 -7.72 9.81 18.58
CA PHE A 153 -7.71 10.99 17.72
C PHE A 153 -9.01 11.19 16.93
N MET A 154 -9.89 10.17 16.87
CA MET A 154 -11.20 10.21 16.21
C MET A 154 -12.31 10.54 17.22
N SER A 155 -13.29 11.33 16.77
CA SER A 155 -14.43 11.74 17.58
C SER A 155 -15.74 11.44 16.86
N THR A 156 -16.79 11.11 17.62
CA THR A 156 -18.15 10.91 17.09
C THR A 156 -18.71 12.16 16.40
N ASP A 157 -18.26 13.35 16.80
CA ASP A 157 -18.73 14.63 16.22
C ASP A 157 -18.13 14.92 14.83
N ARG A 158 -17.06 14.23 14.47
CA ARG A 158 -16.33 14.43 13.21
C ARG A 158 -16.28 13.20 12.29
N LEU A 159 -17.14 12.23 12.51
CA LEU A 159 -17.12 10.94 11.81
C LEU A 159 -17.02 11.06 10.27
N TRP A 160 -17.81 11.95 9.67
CA TRP A 160 -17.83 12.11 8.23
C TRP A 160 -16.55 12.77 7.69
N VAL A 161 -15.95 13.67 8.46
CA VAL A 161 -14.68 14.31 8.10
C VAL A 161 -13.56 13.28 8.19
N ASP A 162 -13.48 12.54 9.29
CA ASP A 162 -12.46 11.54 9.53
C ASP A 162 -12.59 10.38 8.53
N PHE A 163 -13.82 9.95 8.22
CA PHE A 163 -14.11 9.00 7.16
C PHE A 163 -13.61 9.47 5.80
N GLY A 164 -13.99 10.69 5.40
CA GLY A 164 -13.61 11.26 4.10
C GLY A 164 -12.10 11.42 3.95
N MET A 165 -11.43 11.89 5.00
CA MET A 165 -9.97 12.03 5.01
C MET A 165 -9.27 10.68 4.91
N TRP A 166 -9.72 9.68 5.67
CA TRP A 166 -9.14 8.33 5.62
C TRP A 166 -9.36 7.69 4.25
N TRP A 167 -10.61 7.67 3.77
CA TRP A 167 -10.94 7.10 2.47
C TRP A 167 -10.18 7.74 1.32
N THR A 168 -10.11 9.07 1.27
CA THR A 168 -9.34 9.79 0.26
C THR A 168 -7.85 9.48 0.35
N GLY A 169 -7.29 9.44 1.56
CA GLY A 169 -5.91 9.05 1.80
C GLY A 169 -5.59 7.64 1.27
N GLU A 170 -6.45 6.66 1.54
CA GLU A 170 -6.29 5.29 1.02
C GLU A 170 -6.30 5.26 -0.52
N ILE A 171 -7.25 5.95 -1.15
CA ILE A 171 -7.33 6.03 -2.63
C ILE A 171 -6.07 6.67 -3.21
N LEU A 172 -5.62 7.79 -2.66
CA LEU A 172 -4.41 8.47 -3.12
C LEU A 172 -3.18 7.57 -3.02
N ASN A 173 -3.03 6.84 -1.91
CA ASN A 173 -1.92 5.91 -1.75
C ASN A 173 -1.99 4.73 -2.72
N VAL A 174 -3.18 4.20 -3.00
CA VAL A 174 -3.37 3.14 -4.02
C VAL A 174 -3.00 3.67 -5.41
N ILE A 175 -3.48 4.85 -5.80
CA ILE A 175 -3.13 5.46 -7.10
C ILE A 175 -1.63 5.71 -7.22
N ALA A 176 -0.99 6.14 -6.14
CA ALA A 176 0.42 6.46 -6.13
C ALA A 176 1.34 5.23 -6.17
N PHE A 177 1.08 4.24 -5.34
CA PHE A 177 2.03 3.14 -5.09
C PHE A 177 1.71 1.85 -5.83
N LEU A 178 0.42 1.53 -6.01
CA LEU A 178 0.03 0.26 -6.60
C LEU A 178 0.53 0.09 -8.05
N PRO A 179 0.39 1.08 -8.96
CA PRO A 179 0.91 0.97 -10.32
C PRO A 179 2.41 0.75 -10.37
N ILE A 180 3.16 1.46 -9.53
CA ILE A 180 4.62 1.32 -9.45
C ILE A 180 5.00 -0.11 -9.09
N LEU A 181 4.37 -0.68 -8.06
CA LEU A 181 4.63 -2.06 -7.63
C LEU A 181 4.26 -3.09 -8.69
N LEU A 182 3.15 -2.86 -9.40
CA LEU A 182 2.72 -3.76 -10.47
C LEU A 182 3.63 -3.66 -11.70
N ALA A 183 4.19 -2.49 -11.98
CA ALA A 183 5.07 -2.22 -13.11
C ALA A 183 6.55 -2.61 -12.88
N ILE A 184 6.98 -2.90 -11.63
CA ILE A 184 8.37 -3.33 -11.37
C ILE A 184 8.73 -4.50 -12.30
N PRO A 185 9.78 -4.40 -13.12
CA PRO A 185 10.17 -5.49 -14.02
C PRO A 185 10.63 -6.73 -13.23
N ASP A 186 10.55 -7.89 -13.85
CA ASP A 186 11.11 -9.11 -13.27
C ASP A 186 12.63 -9.04 -13.18
N LYS A 187 13.24 -9.88 -12.34
CA LYS A 187 14.69 -9.88 -12.12
C LYS A 187 15.49 -10.01 -13.42
N LYS A 188 15.01 -10.82 -14.39
CA LYS A 188 15.71 -11.02 -15.66
C LYS A 188 15.69 -9.76 -16.51
N THR A 189 14.55 -9.08 -16.60
CA THR A 189 14.39 -7.81 -17.30
C THR A 189 15.21 -6.71 -16.63
N CYS A 190 15.20 -6.63 -15.29
CA CYS A 190 16.00 -5.67 -14.55
C CYS A 190 17.51 -5.87 -14.79
N LEU A 191 18.01 -7.11 -14.73
CA LEU A 191 19.42 -7.41 -15.01
C LEU A 191 19.79 -7.13 -16.47
N ARG A 192 18.90 -7.40 -17.42
CA ARG A 192 19.10 -7.05 -18.82
C ARG A 192 19.19 -5.54 -18.99
N PHE A 193 18.25 -4.79 -18.41
CA PHE A 193 18.25 -3.33 -18.44
C PHE A 193 19.54 -2.75 -17.86
N ILE A 194 20.02 -3.25 -16.71
CA ILE A 194 21.29 -2.80 -16.11
C ILE A 194 22.47 -3.10 -17.02
N LYS A 195 22.49 -4.28 -17.67
CA LYS A 195 23.54 -4.64 -18.62
C LYS A 195 23.57 -3.74 -19.85
N ASP A 196 22.38 -3.44 -20.38
CA ASP A 196 22.21 -2.68 -21.62
C ASP A 196 22.17 -1.16 -21.37
N TRP A 197 22.15 -0.71 -20.12
CA TRP A 197 22.06 0.71 -19.74
C TRP A 197 23.07 1.60 -20.43
N LYS A 198 24.32 1.12 -20.58
CA LYS A 198 25.40 1.88 -21.24
C LYS A 198 25.26 1.99 -22.75
N THR A 199 24.45 1.13 -23.36
CA THR A 199 24.25 1.07 -24.81
C THR A 199 22.93 1.71 -25.24
N LEU A 200 22.04 2.03 -24.29
CA LEU A 200 20.77 2.68 -24.59
C LEU A 200 21.01 4.13 -25.06
N PRO A 201 20.53 4.53 -26.25
CA PRO A 201 20.64 5.90 -26.70
C PRO A 201 19.86 6.82 -25.76
N PHE A 202 20.51 7.85 -25.24
CA PHE A 202 19.85 8.88 -24.45
C PHE A 202 18.83 9.61 -25.33
N GLN A 203 17.56 9.51 -24.98
CA GLN A 203 16.49 10.26 -25.65
C GLN A 203 15.97 11.33 -24.70
N PRO A 204 16.06 12.63 -25.06
CA PRO A 204 15.60 13.73 -24.19
C PRO A 204 14.13 13.59 -23.75
N LYS A 205 13.27 12.97 -24.59
CA LYS A 205 11.88 12.70 -24.24
C LYS A 205 11.71 11.81 -23.01
N ASN A 206 12.71 10.97 -22.67
CA ASN A 206 12.67 10.13 -21.48
C ASN A 206 12.87 10.92 -20.18
N LEU A 207 13.33 12.17 -20.28
CA LEU A 207 13.43 13.08 -19.13
C LEU A 207 12.12 13.81 -18.84
N THR A 208 11.20 13.90 -19.80
CA THR A 208 9.93 14.65 -19.64
C THR A 208 9.14 14.23 -18.41
N PRO A 209 8.94 12.92 -18.11
CA PRO A 209 8.25 12.50 -16.89
C PRO A 209 8.98 12.95 -15.61
N ILE A 210 10.31 12.84 -15.60
CA ILE A 210 11.14 13.23 -14.44
C ILE A 210 11.05 14.74 -14.21
N ILE A 211 11.16 15.53 -15.26
CA ILE A 211 11.03 17.00 -15.19
C ILE A 211 9.61 17.38 -14.73
N ALA A 212 8.59 16.76 -15.29
CA ALA A 212 7.19 17.00 -14.92
C ALA A 212 6.96 16.76 -13.43
N VAL A 213 7.54 15.68 -12.86
CA VAL A 213 7.48 15.38 -11.43
C VAL A 213 8.19 16.42 -10.60
N ILE A 214 9.43 16.77 -10.95
CA ILE A 214 10.20 17.77 -10.20
C ILE A 214 9.47 19.10 -10.20
N VAL A 215 8.99 19.57 -11.34
CA VAL A 215 8.21 20.79 -11.47
C VAL A 215 6.92 20.73 -10.65
N SER A 216 6.19 19.61 -10.74
CA SER A 216 4.96 19.37 -9.98
C SER A 216 5.21 19.38 -8.46
N VAL A 217 6.29 18.74 -7.99
CA VAL A 217 6.69 18.76 -6.57
C VAL A 217 6.98 20.19 -6.10
N ILE A 218 7.76 20.94 -6.89
CA ILE A 218 8.14 22.31 -6.57
C ILE A 218 6.88 23.19 -6.51
N LEU A 219 6.04 23.15 -7.54
CA LEU A 219 4.80 23.95 -7.58
C LEU A 219 3.88 23.60 -6.41
N THR A 220 3.70 22.31 -6.14
CA THR A 220 2.82 21.83 -5.07
C THR A 220 3.34 22.27 -3.69
N HIS A 221 4.65 22.20 -3.47
CA HIS A 221 5.27 22.65 -2.22
C HIS A 221 5.05 24.15 -1.98
N PHE A 222 5.21 24.99 -3.01
CA PHE A 222 5.07 26.45 -2.87
C PHE A 222 3.61 26.91 -2.78
N PHE A 223 2.68 26.28 -3.49
CA PHE A 223 1.29 26.74 -3.56
C PHE A 223 0.34 26.07 -2.57
N ILE A 224 0.62 24.83 -2.16
CA ILE A 224 -0.31 24.05 -1.33
C ILE A 224 0.31 23.68 0.03
N GLY A 225 1.63 23.63 0.11
CA GLY A 225 2.38 23.32 1.32
C GLY A 225 2.84 21.84 1.38
N PRO A 226 3.57 21.46 2.45
CA PRO A 226 4.29 20.18 2.53
C PRO A 226 3.40 18.93 2.53
N GLY A 227 2.10 19.04 2.84
CA GLY A 227 1.16 17.91 2.79
C GLY A 227 0.77 17.50 1.37
N ALA A 228 1.09 18.29 0.37
CA ALA A 228 0.68 18.10 -1.02
C ALA A 228 1.69 17.29 -1.86
N ILE A 229 2.69 16.70 -1.24
CA ILE A 229 3.73 15.84 -1.88
C ILE A 229 3.13 14.68 -2.70
N MET A 230 1.89 14.29 -2.41
CA MET A 230 1.20 13.19 -3.11
C MET A 230 0.62 13.59 -4.48
N PHE A 231 0.39 14.88 -4.76
CA PHE A 231 -0.18 15.32 -6.04
C PHE A 231 0.75 15.08 -7.26
N PRO A 232 2.07 15.24 -7.14
CA PRO A 232 2.99 14.96 -8.26
C PRO A 232 3.00 13.51 -8.72
N ILE A 233 2.69 12.57 -7.82
CA ILE A 233 2.71 11.13 -8.13
C ILE A 233 1.58 10.76 -9.10
N ALA A 234 0.41 11.41 -8.97
CA ALA A 234 -0.69 11.23 -9.93
C ALA A 234 -0.30 11.71 -11.34
N ALA A 235 0.43 12.82 -11.44
CA ALA A 235 0.96 13.32 -12.71
C ALA A 235 1.99 12.36 -13.35
N LEU A 236 2.78 11.67 -12.54
CA LEU A 236 3.72 10.62 -12.99
C LEU A 236 3.00 9.43 -13.63
N VAL A 237 1.95 8.96 -12.97
CA VAL A 237 1.16 7.83 -13.48
C VAL A 237 0.52 8.20 -14.81
N LEU A 238 -0.06 9.40 -14.93
CA LEU A 238 -0.66 9.87 -16.17
C LEU A 238 0.38 10.09 -17.28
N ALA A 239 1.60 10.49 -16.94
CA ALA A 239 2.68 10.69 -17.92
C ALA A 239 3.37 9.37 -18.34
N SER A 240 3.14 8.27 -17.63
CA SER A 240 3.69 6.94 -17.92
C SER A 240 2.76 6.06 -18.77
N LEU A 241 1.51 6.49 -18.95
CA LEU A 241 0.52 5.88 -19.83
C LEU A 241 0.64 6.42 -21.26
#